data_19a6fe94926edaa93a79cd7671151db0
#
_entry.id   19a6fe94926edaa93a79cd7671151db0
#
_cell.length_a   1.000
_cell.length_b   1.000
_cell.length_c   1.000
_cell.angle_alpha   90.00
_cell.angle_beta   90.00
_cell.angle_gamma   90.00
#
_symmetry.space_group_name_H-M   'P 1'
#
loop_
_entity.id
_entity.type
_entity.pdbx_description
1 polymer ?
#
loop_
_entity_poly.entity_id
_entity_poly.type
_entity_poly.pdbx_seq_one_letter_code
_entity_poly.pdbx_strand_id
1 'polypeptide(L)'
;MKKIIKITLYMTIIILATSYIMSNEVLAQTVEKTELENAKEHFVNGEYKQAIRIYEQLLENNPKSASLLKMKAVALSNLGDDQNSLKEFYKIIQQDPHNVIALTGMGVGFGNLGEYKESAFYLEKAIKENPDNKMIKNYKKIIDEINLKYRYVATEKPLDNRGSVKGQVPDWMKSVADWWGSGKITDDDFLKIVKYSIKKDIIKIPNNTLFENT
;
A
#
# COMPACT_ATOMS: atom_id res chain seq x y z
N MET A 1 -53.75 -43.20 -3.27
CA MET A 1 -52.58 -43.48 -4.16
C MET A 1 -52.11 -42.29 -4.96
N LYS A 2 -52.84 -41.59 -5.80
CA LYS A 2 -52.37 -40.46 -6.65
C LYS A 2 -51.77 -39.29 -5.87
N LYS A 3 -52.23 -38.99 -4.66
CA LYS A 3 -51.73 -37.89 -3.82
C LYS A 3 -50.35 -38.20 -3.22
N ILE A 4 -50.11 -39.43 -2.82
CA ILE A 4 -48.85 -39.93 -2.26
C ILE A 4 -47.77 -39.91 -3.36
N ILE A 5 -48.09 -40.41 -4.55
CA ILE A 5 -47.18 -40.42 -5.71
C ILE A 5 -46.73 -39.00 -6.09
N LYS A 6 -47.64 -38.03 -6.04
CA LYS A 6 -47.26 -36.62 -6.28
C LYS A 6 -46.31 -36.06 -5.21
N ILE A 7 -46.56 -36.37 -3.94
CA ILE A 7 -45.71 -35.92 -2.83
C ILE A 7 -44.31 -36.54 -2.96
N THR A 8 -44.22 -37.84 -3.22
CA THR A 8 -42.91 -38.50 -3.41
C THR A 8 -42.16 -37.92 -4.60
N LEU A 9 -42.83 -37.62 -5.72
CA LEU A 9 -42.23 -37.01 -6.87
C LEU A 9 -41.69 -35.60 -6.56
N TYR A 10 -42.44 -34.76 -5.84
CA TYR A 10 -41.98 -33.45 -5.41
C TYR A 10 -40.78 -33.54 -4.48
N MET A 11 -40.77 -34.47 -3.54
CA MET A 11 -39.65 -34.68 -2.62
C MET A 11 -38.38 -35.13 -3.34
N THR A 12 -38.51 -36.03 -4.34
CA THR A 12 -37.33 -36.44 -5.14
C THR A 12 -36.77 -35.28 -5.98
N ILE A 13 -37.62 -34.44 -6.57
CA ILE A 13 -37.17 -33.26 -7.33
C ILE A 13 -36.44 -32.27 -6.41
N ILE A 14 -36.95 -32.04 -5.21
CA ILE A 14 -36.29 -31.15 -4.23
C ILE A 14 -34.93 -31.72 -3.83
N ILE A 15 -34.83 -33.01 -3.55
CA ILE A 15 -33.57 -33.67 -3.18
C ILE A 15 -32.56 -33.57 -4.33
N LEU A 16 -32.96 -33.79 -5.57
CA LEU A 16 -32.09 -33.67 -6.73
C LEU A 16 -31.63 -32.21 -6.96
N ALA A 17 -32.55 -31.25 -6.80
CA ALA A 17 -32.23 -29.85 -6.93
C ALA A 17 -31.24 -29.36 -5.85
N THR A 18 -31.43 -29.78 -4.60
CA THR A 18 -30.51 -29.44 -3.49
C THR A 18 -29.14 -30.10 -3.69
N SER A 19 -29.10 -31.37 -4.13
CA SER A 19 -27.84 -32.07 -4.43
C SER A 19 -27.06 -31.36 -5.56
N TYR A 20 -27.76 -30.92 -6.60
CA TYR A 20 -27.13 -30.16 -7.71
C TYR A 20 -26.57 -28.82 -7.26
N ILE A 21 -27.31 -28.07 -6.44
CA ILE A 21 -26.84 -26.80 -5.88
C ILE A 21 -25.61 -27.02 -5.01
N MET A 22 -25.65 -27.99 -4.10
CA MET A 22 -24.50 -28.30 -3.22
C MET A 22 -23.27 -28.77 -4.00
N SER A 23 -23.43 -29.54 -5.06
CA SER A 23 -22.28 -29.97 -5.87
C SER A 23 -21.63 -28.79 -6.62
N ASN A 24 -22.41 -27.84 -7.10
CA ASN A 24 -21.88 -26.64 -7.75
C ASN A 24 -21.18 -25.70 -6.75
N GLU A 25 -21.70 -25.56 -5.53
CA GLU A 25 -21.02 -24.79 -4.48
C GLU A 25 -19.66 -25.39 -4.09
N VAL A 26 -19.60 -26.70 -3.90
CA VAL A 26 -18.36 -27.41 -3.59
C VAL A 26 -17.33 -27.25 -4.73
N LEU A 27 -17.79 -27.36 -5.98
CA LEU A 27 -16.92 -27.15 -7.14
C LEU A 27 -16.39 -25.73 -7.20
N ALA A 28 -17.24 -24.72 -7.01
CA ALA A 28 -16.85 -23.31 -7.00
C ALA A 28 -15.81 -23.00 -5.91
N GLN A 29 -16.02 -23.50 -4.68
CA GLN A 29 -15.06 -23.35 -3.58
C GLN A 29 -13.72 -24.04 -3.87
N THR A 30 -13.75 -25.19 -4.55
CA THR A 30 -12.52 -25.91 -4.93
C THR A 30 -11.73 -25.13 -5.97
N VAL A 31 -12.41 -24.56 -6.97
CA VAL A 31 -11.78 -23.73 -8.01
C VAL A 31 -11.18 -22.46 -7.37
N GLU A 32 -11.95 -21.75 -6.54
CA GLU A 32 -11.47 -20.55 -5.84
C GLU A 32 -10.22 -20.84 -4.99
N LYS A 33 -10.21 -21.94 -4.26
CA LYS A 33 -9.06 -22.38 -3.47
C LYS A 33 -7.84 -22.65 -4.36
N THR A 34 -8.02 -23.32 -5.49
CA THR A 34 -6.93 -23.62 -6.43
C THR A 34 -6.37 -22.35 -7.04
N GLU A 35 -7.21 -21.40 -7.43
CA GLU A 35 -6.78 -20.11 -7.97
C GLU A 35 -6.03 -19.28 -6.92
N LEU A 36 -6.48 -19.32 -5.65
CA LEU A 36 -5.78 -18.65 -4.56
C LEU A 36 -4.38 -19.22 -4.32
N GLU A 37 -4.22 -20.55 -4.36
CA GLU A 37 -2.90 -21.17 -4.22
C GLU A 37 -1.98 -20.82 -5.42
N ASN A 38 -2.51 -20.82 -6.64
CA ASN A 38 -1.80 -20.38 -7.83
C ASN A 38 -1.34 -18.91 -7.72
N ALA A 39 -2.20 -18.02 -7.23
CA ALA A 39 -1.83 -16.62 -6.99
C ALA A 39 -0.71 -16.47 -5.96
N LYS A 40 -0.71 -17.29 -4.89
CA LYS A 40 0.35 -17.32 -3.89
C LYS A 40 1.67 -17.82 -4.47
N GLU A 41 1.62 -18.82 -5.32
CA GLU A 41 2.82 -19.33 -6.02
C GLU A 41 3.44 -18.24 -6.90
N HIS A 42 2.64 -17.56 -7.72
CA HIS A 42 3.11 -16.41 -8.49
C HIS A 42 3.71 -15.31 -7.59
N PHE A 43 3.07 -15.03 -6.45
CA PHE A 43 3.57 -14.05 -5.49
C PHE A 43 4.94 -14.44 -4.93
N VAL A 44 5.13 -15.69 -4.51
CA VAL A 44 6.41 -16.20 -3.96
C VAL A 44 7.51 -16.18 -5.02
N ASN A 45 7.17 -16.45 -6.29
CA ASN A 45 8.09 -16.38 -7.42
C ASN A 45 8.43 -14.96 -7.87
N GLY A 46 7.86 -13.92 -7.22
CA GLY A 46 8.07 -12.51 -7.59
C GLY A 46 7.26 -12.04 -8.79
N GLU A 47 6.37 -12.88 -9.28
CA GLU A 47 5.50 -12.61 -10.42
C GLU A 47 4.24 -11.83 -9.99
N TYR A 48 4.48 -10.66 -9.38
CA TYR A 48 3.44 -9.87 -8.71
C TYR A 48 2.29 -9.47 -9.63
N LYS A 49 2.55 -9.19 -10.91
CA LYS A 49 1.50 -8.84 -11.88
C LYS A 49 0.52 -9.98 -12.12
N GLN A 50 1.01 -11.21 -12.18
CA GLN A 50 0.19 -12.41 -12.33
C GLN A 50 -0.64 -12.65 -11.07
N ALA A 51 -0.01 -12.58 -9.90
CA ALA A 51 -0.70 -12.70 -8.62
C ALA A 51 -1.82 -11.66 -8.46
N ILE A 52 -1.55 -10.38 -8.78
CA ILE A 52 -2.54 -9.29 -8.73
C ILE A 52 -3.74 -9.60 -9.61
N ARG A 53 -3.53 -10.06 -10.84
CA ARG A 53 -4.62 -10.40 -11.77
C ARG A 53 -5.54 -11.49 -11.20
N ILE A 54 -4.96 -12.52 -10.59
CA ILE A 54 -5.77 -13.59 -9.99
C ILE A 54 -6.51 -13.08 -8.75
N TYR A 55 -5.85 -12.26 -7.89
CA TYR A 55 -6.54 -11.63 -6.75
C TYR A 55 -7.70 -10.73 -7.20
N GLU A 56 -7.57 -10.04 -8.32
CA GLU A 56 -8.66 -9.23 -8.90
C GLU A 56 -9.84 -10.09 -9.32
N GLN A 57 -9.61 -11.18 -10.02
CA GLN A 57 -10.65 -12.13 -10.42
C GLN A 57 -11.38 -12.73 -9.19
N LEU A 58 -10.62 -13.12 -8.15
CA LEU A 58 -11.19 -13.62 -6.91
C LEU A 58 -12.02 -12.54 -6.17
N LEU A 59 -11.60 -11.27 -6.25
CA LEU A 59 -12.33 -10.14 -5.67
C LEU A 59 -13.62 -9.79 -6.40
N GLU A 60 -13.80 -10.19 -7.67
CA GLU A 60 -15.09 -10.05 -8.36
C GLU A 60 -16.21 -10.82 -7.64
N ASN A 61 -15.90 -12.02 -7.14
CA ASN A 61 -16.84 -12.84 -6.37
C ASN A 61 -16.94 -12.41 -4.90
N ASN A 62 -15.84 -11.92 -4.32
CA ASN A 62 -15.72 -11.56 -2.91
C ASN A 62 -15.12 -10.15 -2.72
N PRO A 63 -15.78 -9.06 -3.15
CA PRO A 63 -15.20 -7.71 -3.24
C PRO A 63 -14.80 -7.10 -1.88
N LYS A 64 -15.32 -7.64 -0.78
CA LYS A 64 -15.02 -7.20 0.59
C LYS A 64 -14.08 -8.13 1.35
N SER A 65 -13.51 -9.14 0.70
CA SER A 65 -12.59 -10.06 1.36
C SER A 65 -11.33 -9.34 1.82
N ALA A 66 -11.21 -9.07 3.12
CA ALA A 66 -10.04 -8.43 3.70
C ALA A 66 -8.74 -9.22 3.43
N SER A 67 -8.84 -10.55 3.34
CA SER A 67 -7.69 -11.41 3.01
C SER A 67 -7.20 -11.18 1.57
N LEU A 68 -8.11 -11.17 0.60
CA LEU A 68 -7.77 -10.94 -0.81
C LEU A 68 -7.29 -9.51 -1.04
N LEU A 69 -7.97 -8.52 -0.46
CA LEU A 69 -7.56 -7.11 -0.50
C LEU A 69 -6.14 -6.93 0.05
N LYS A 70 -5.82 -7.57 1.19
CA LYS A 70 -4.49 -7.58 1.77
C LYS A 70 -3.44 -8.19 0.83
N MET A 71 -3.72 -9.37 0.28
CA MET A 71 -2.79 -10.05 -0.62
C MET A 71 -2.51 -9.20 -1.87
N LYS A 72 -3.55 -8.63 -2.46
CA LYS A 72 -3.43 -7.70 -3.59
C LYS A 72 -2.62 -6.46 -3.21
N ALA A 73 -2.92 -5.84 -2.06
CA ALA A 73 -2.22 -4.65 -1.59
C ALA A 73 -0.71 -4.91 -1.39
N VAL A 74 -0.36 -6.05 -0.77
CA VAL A 74 1.04 -6.44 -0.58
C VAL A 74 1.73 -6.71 -1.92
N ALA A 75 1.06 -7.36 -2.87
CA ALA A 75 1.60 -7.60 -4.21
C ALA A 75 1.83 -6.29 -4.97
N LEU A 76 0.91 -5.32 -4.88
CA LEU A 76 1.05 -3.97 -5.44
C LEU A 76 2.25 -3.23 -4.83
N SER A 77 2.42 -3.30 -3.50
CA SER A 77 3.55 -2.67 -2.83
C SER A 77 4.88 -3.27 -3.27
N ASN A 78 4.97 -4.61 -3.39
CA ASN A 78 6.16 -5.28 -3.91
C ASN A 78 6.45 -4.94 -5.38
N LEU A 79 5.43 -4.62 -6.16
CA LEU A 79 5.57 -4.12 -7.54
C LEU A 79 6.01 -2.65 -7.59
N GLY A 80 6.00 -1.93 -6.45
CA GLY A 80 6.27 -0.49 -6.37
C GLY A 80 5.05 0.39 -6.66
N ASP A 81 3.87 -0.19 -6.79
CA ASP A 81 2.61 0.55 -6.97
C ASP A 81 1.97 0.87 -5.60
N ASP A 82 2.68 1.67 -4.82
CA ASP A 82 2.26 2.01 -3.46
C ASP A 82 0.93 2.80 -3.43
N GLN A 83 0.64 3.59 -4.45
CA GLN A 83 -0.62 4.33 -4.51
C GLN A 83 -1.84 3.41 -4.60
N ASN A 84 -1.79 2.38 -5.43
CA ASN A 84 -2.87 1.41 -5.54
C ASN A 84 -2.88 0.45 -4.33
N SER A 85 -1.72 0.11 -3.78
CA SER A 85 -1.61 -0.62 -2.52
C SER A 85 -2.34 0.09 -1.37
N LEU A 86 -2.13 1.39 -1.19
CA LEU A 86 -2.83 2.21 -0.19
C LEU A 86 -4.35 2.18 -0.36
N LYS A 87 -4.86 2.21 -1.60
CA LYS A 87 -6.31 2.11 -1.86
C LYS A 87 -6.89 0.79 -1.37
N GLU A 88 -6.18 -0.31 -1.57
CA GLU A 88 -6.66 -1.63 -1.12
C GLU A 88 -6.59 -1.74 0.41
N PHE A 89 -5.53 -1.27 1.07
CA PHE A 89 -5.48 -1.22 2.54
C PHE A 89 -6.55 -0.30 3.12
N TYR A 90 -6.86 0.82 2.47
CA TYR A 90 -7.92 1.71 2.91
C TYR A 90 -9.29 1.04 2.90
N LYS A 91 -9.61 0.20 1.90
CA LYS A 91 -10.85 -0.60 1.88
C LYS A 91 -10.96 -1.52 3.09
N ILE A 92 -9.82 -2.09 3.56
CA ILE A 92 -9.81 -2.92 4.77
C ILE A 92 -10.06 -2.06 6.01
N ILE A 93 -9.43 -0.88 6.13
CA ILE A 93 -9.64 0.04 7.26
C ILE A 93 -11.09 0.54 7.33
N GLN A 94 -11.76 0.72 6.19
CA GLN A 94 -13.18 1.07 6.16
C GLN A 94 -14.08 -0.02 6.75
N GLN A 95 -13.68 -1.28 6.69
CA GLN A 95 -14.41 -2.40 7.26
C GLN A 95 -14.00 -2.66 8.73
N ASP A 96 -12.72 -2.53 9.03
CA ASP A 96 -12.12 -2.75 10.34
C ASP A 96 -11.04 -1.68 10.59
N PRO A 97 -11.39 -0.57 11.28
CA PRO A 97 -10.48 0.53 11.59
C PRO A 97 -9.31 0.15 12.49
N HIS A 98 -9.39 -1.00 13.18
CA HIS A 98 -8.38 -1.53 14.10
C HIS A 98 -7.50 -2.61 13.47
N ASN A 99 -7.64 -2.85 12.18
CA ASN A 99 -6.89 -3.89 11.48
C ASN A 99 -5.39 -3.57 11.43
N VAL A 100 -4.62 -4.23 12.28
CA VAL A 100 -3.17 -4.00 12.44
C VAL A 100 -2.42 -4.13 11.11
N ILE A 101 -2.80 -5.11 10.28
CA ILE A 101 -2.13 -5.36 9.01
C ILE A 101 -2.38 -4.22 8.03
N ALA A 102 -3.62 -3.75 7.94
CA ALA A 102 -3.98 -2.65 7.07
C ALA A 102 -3.36 -1.33 7.56
N LEU A 103 -3.41 -1.05 8.87
CA LEU A 103 -2.76 0.11 9.46
C LEU A 103 -1.24 0.10 9.21
N THR A 104 -0.59 -1.06 9.36
CA THR A 104 0.84 -1.21 9.05
C THR A 104 1.10 -1.00 7.55
N GLY A 105 0.27 -1.59 6.69
CA GLY A 105 0.38 -1.43 5.23
C GLY A 105 0.22 0.02 4.79
N MET A 106 -0.72 0.78 5.39
CA MET A 106 -0.84 2.23 5.17
C MET A 106 0.44 2.96 5.60
N GLY A 107 0.97 2.62 6.77
CA GLY A 107 2.21 3.22 7.26
C GLY A 107 3.40 2.97 6.33
N VAL A 108 3.56 1.74 5.86
CA VAL A 108 4.63 1.37 4.91
C VAL A 108 4.43 2.08 3.56
N GLY A 109 3.22 2.01 2.99
CA GLY A 109 2.92 2.65 1.70
C GLY A 109 3.16 4.16 1.71
N PHE A 110 2.72 4.86 2.76
CA PHE A 110 3.02 6.29 2.92
C PHE A 110 4.53 6.54 3.09
N GLY A 111 5.24 5.68 3.82
CA GLY A 111 6.69 5.76 3.97
C GLY A 111 7.42 5.63 2.63
N ASN A 112 7.01 4.67 1.79
CA ASN A 112 7.56 4.47 0.44
C ASN A 112 7.29 5.67 -0.47
N LEU A 113 6.16 6.35 -0.31
CA LEU A 113 5.83 7.57 -1.05
C LEU A 113 6.51 8.82 -0.50
N GLY A 114 7.29 8.71 0.59
CA GLY A 114 7.95 9.84 1.25
C GLY A 114 7.00 10.70 2.09
N GLU A 115 5.78 10.25 2.34
CA GLU A 115 4.78 10.92 3.17
C GLU A 115 4.95 10.47 4.64
N TYR A 116 6.08 10.89 5.23
CA TYR A 116 6.54 10.34 6.51
C TYR A 116 5.66 10.72 7.72
N LYS A 117 4.91 11.82 7.66
CA LYS A 117 3.96 12.21 8.71
C LYS A 117 2.77 11.27 8.74
N GLU A 118 2.22 10.98 7.57
CA GLU A 118 1.12 10.04 7.37
C GLU A 118 1.55 8.63 7.74
N SER A 119 2.76 8.24 7.32
CA SER A 119 3.38 6.97 7.70
C SER A 119 3.46 6.84 9.23
N ALA A 120 4.03 7.82 9.93
CA ALA A 120 4.16 7.82 11.38
C ALA A 120 2.80 7.71 12.09
N PHE A 121 1.78 8.41 11.58
CA PHE A 121 0.41 8.38 12.11
C PHE A 121 -0.22 6.98 12.04
N TYR A 122 -0.12 6.31 10.88
CA TYR A 122 -0.68 4.97 10.73
C TYR A 122 0.10 3.92 11.49
N LEU A 123 1.43 4.02 11.56
CA LEU A 123 2.26 3.12 12.37
C LEU A 123 1.97 3.27 13.86
N GLU A 124 1.72 4.48 14.34
CA GLU A 124 1.34 4.71 15.73
C GLU A 124 0.00 4.05 16.05
N LYS A 125 -0.99 4.16 15.16
CA LYS A 125 -2.24 3.41 15.30
C LYS A 125 -2.00 1.91 15.33
N ALA A 126 -1.18 1.37 14.43
CA ALA A 126 -0.85 -0.05 14.41
C ALA A 126 -0.16 -0.53 15.70
N ILE A 127 0.73 0.28 16.28
CA ILE A 127 1.39 0.00 17.57
C ILE A 127 0.38 0.00 18.71
N LYS A 128 -0.61 0.89 18.69
CA LYS A 128 -1.69 0.93 19.69
C LYS A 128 -2.47 -0.38 19.71
N GLU A 129 -2.77 -0.93 18.54
CA GLU A 129 -3.52 -2.20 18.41
C GLU A 129 -2.65 -3.43 18.69
N ASN A 130 -1.34 -3.36 18.42
CA ASN A 130 -0.40 -4.45 18.70
C ASN A 130 0.92 -3.89 19.28
N PRO A 131 0.93 -3.58 20.59
CA PRO A 131 2.06 -2.94 21.24
C PRO A 131 3.32 -3.79 21.33
N ASP A 132 3.22 -5.10 21.17
CA ASP A 132 4.38 -6.00 21.27
C ASP A 132 5.07 -6.27 19.94
N ASN A 133 4.54 -5.75 18.84
CA ASN A 133 5.11 -5.95 17.51
C ASN A 133 6.38 -5.12 17.30
N LYS A 134 7.52 -5.77 17.48
CA LYS A 134 8.85 -5.16 17.33
C LYS A 134 9.13 -4.63 15.91
N MET A 135 8.61 -5.29 14.90
CA MET A 135 8.82 -4.88 13.51
C MET A 135 8.17 -3.52 13.23
N ILE A 136 6.91 -3.34 13.65
CA ILE A 136 6.19 -2.07 13.48
C ILE A 136 6.90 -0.95 14.26
N LYS A 137 7.32 -1.22 15.50
CA LYS A 137 8.08 -0.26 16.32
C LYS A 137 9.39 0.15 15.66
N ASN A 138 10.15 -0.80 15.14
CA ASN A 138 11.41 -0.51 14.46
C ASN A 138 11.19 0.33 13.20
N TYR A 139 10.18 -0.02 12.38
CA TYR A 139 9.86 0.76 11.20
C TYR A 139 9.41 2.18 11.56
N LYS A 140 8.54 2.32 12.58
CA LYS A 140 8.14 3.64 13.10
C LYS A 140 9.35 4.48 13.56
N LYS A 141 10.30 3.86 14.28
CA LYS A 141 11.52 4.55 14.70
C LYS A 141 12.30 5.11 13.52
N ILE A 142 12.48 4.33 12.44
CA ILE A 142 13.13 4.79 11.21
C ILE A 142 12.37 5.98 10.60
N ILE A 143 11.06 5.90 10.52
CA ILE A 143 10.20 6.97 10.00
C ILE A 143 10.32 8.24 10.87
N ASP A 144 10.34 8.09 12.19
CA ASP A 144 10.49 9.23 13.11
C ASP A 144 11.86 9.90 12.97
N GLU A 145 12.93 9.11 12.82
CA GLU A 145 14.28 9.64 12.58
C GLU A 145 14.35 10.42 11.25
N ILE A 146 13.73 9.89 10.20
CA ILE A 146 13.61 10.57 8.92
C ILE A 146 12.81 11.87 9.09
N ASN A 147 11.64 11.81 9.74
CA ASN A 147 10.80 12.97 10.01
C ASN A 147 11.53 14.07 10.80
N LEU A 148 12.27 13.67 11.84
CA LEU A 148 13.07 14.61 12.63
C LEU A 148 14.15 15.29 11.76
N LYS A 149 14.83 14.52 10.93
CA LYS A 149 15.84 15.01 10.02
C LYS A 149 15.29 16.00 9.00
N TYR A 150 14.14 15.66 8.38
CA TYR A 150 13.43 16.57 7.46
C TYR A 150 12.86 17.80 8.19
N ARG A 151 12.36 17.64 9.42
CA ARG A 151 11.86 18.73 10.24
C ARG A 151 12.98 19.69 10.64
N TYR A 152 14.15 19.18 11.00
CA TYR A 152 15.33 19.99 11.34
C TYR A 152 15.78 20.80 10.13
N VAL A 153 15.83 20.19 8.95
CA VAL A 153 16.13 20.83 7.68
C VAL A 153 15.10 21.92 7.32
N ALA A 154 13.81 21.67 7.62
CA ALA A 154 12.73 22.64 7.34
C ALA A 154 12.63 23.77 8.39
N THR A 155 13.21 23.59 9.60
CA THR A 155 13.15 24.55 10.71
C THR A 155 14.46 25.29 10.94
N GLU A 156 15.56 24.92 10.28
CA GLU A 156 16.67 25.84 10.16
C GLU A 156 16.15 27.10 9.46
N LYS A 157 15.85 28.11 10.28
CA LYS A 157 15.50 29.45 9.83
C LYS A 157 16.34 29.82 8.63
N PRO A 158 15.74 30.45 7.61
CA PRO A 158 16.57 31.29 6.72
C PRO A 158 17.34 32.23 7.65
N LEU A 159 18.61 31.95 7.78
CA LEU A 159 19.49 32.79 8.54
C LEU A 159 19.40 34.23 7.99
N ASP A 160 19.01 35.10 8.92
CA ASP A 160 19.40 36.50 8.89
C ASP A 160 18.88 37.36 7.72
N ASN A 161 18.34 38.49 8.10
CA ASN A 161 17.87 39.63 7.30
C ASN A 161 18.90 40.23 6.32
N ARG A 162 19.82 39.47 5.83
CA ARG A 162 20.69 39.83 4.73
C ARG A 162 20.17 39.22 3.45
N GLY A 163 19.53 40.06 2.67
CA GLY A 163 18.83 39.82 1.44
C GLY A 163 19.22 38.52 0.72
N SER A 164 18.26 37.68 0.51
CA SER A 164 18.40 36.44 -0.25
C SER A 164 19.10 36.74 -1.57
N VAL A 165 20.33 36.27 -1.72
CA VAL A 165 20.97 36.21 -3.03
C VAL A 165 20.15 35.25 -3.87
N LYS A 166 19.41 35.76 -4.84
CA LYS A 166 18.68 35.00 -5.85
C LYS A 166 19.59 33.88 -6.38
N GLY A 167 19.27 32.64 -6.12
CA GLY A 167 19.90 31.47 -6.76
C GLY A 167 20.89 30.69 -5.91
N GLN A 168 20.99 30.87 -4.60
CA GLN A 168 21.80 29.98 -3.77
C GLN A 168 21.03 28.69 -3.40
N VAL A 169 21.66 27.56 -3.72
CA VAL A 169 21.22 26.25 -3.28
C VAL A 169 21.30 26.19 -1.75
N PRO A 170 20.22 25.87 -1.04
CA PRO A 170 20.23 25.73 0.42
C PRO A 170 21.33 24.78 0.91
N ASP A 171 21.95 25.03 2.06
CA ASP A 171 23.07 24.22 2.55
C ASP A 171 22.70 22.76 2.80
N TRP A 172 21.45 22.50 3.23
CA TRP A 172 20.98 21.14 3.37
C TRP A 172 20.94 20.38 2.03
N MET A 173 20.68 21.08 0.91
CA MET A 173 20.68 20.46 -0.42
C MET A 173 22.10 20.10 -0.86
N LYS A 174 23.10 20.86 -0.43
CA LYS A 174 24.52 20.49 -0.61
C LYS A 174 24.81 19.17 0.10
N SER A 175 24.32 19.01 1.34
CA SER A 175 24.46 17.76 2.09
C SER A 175 23.77 16.59 1.41
N VAL A 176 22.59 16.79 0.83
CA VAL A 176 21.86 15.78 0.06
C VAL A 176 22.63 15.41 -1.22
N ALA A 177 23.20 16.40 -1.91
CA ALA A 177 24.05 16.17 -3.08
C ALA A 177 25.35 15.42 -2.72
N ASP A 178 25.96 15.74 -1.58
CA ASP A 178 27.14 15.02 -1.05
C ASP A 178 26.81 13.56 -0.70
N TRP A 179 25.63 13.30 -0.13
CA TRP A 179 25.18 11.93 0.16
C TRP A 179 24.92 11.14 -1.10
N TRP A 180 24.31 11.77 -2.10
CA TRP A 180 24.11 11.16 -3.41
C TRP A 180 25.46 10.89 -4.10
N GLY A 181 26.34 11.88 -4.19
CA GLY A 181 27.66 11.73 -4.80
C GLY A 181 28.58 10.74 -4.09
N SER A 182 28.37 10.49 -2.78
CA SER A 182 29.10 9.47 -2.00
C SER A 182 28.42 8.10 -1.97
N GLY A 183 27.29 7.92 -2.70
CA GLY A 183 26.54 6.66 -2.74
C GLY A 183 25.79 6.32 -1.45
N LYS A 184 25.59 7.27 -0.54
CA LYS A 184 24.82 7.09 0.71
C LYS A 184 23.33 7.09 0.47
N ILE A 185 22.86 7.65 -0.63
CA ILE A 185 21.48 7.62 -1.10
C ILE A 185 21.48 7.27 -2.59
N THR A 186 20.40 6.65 -3.06
CA THR A 186 20.23 6.27 -4.47
C THR A 186 19.77 7.46 -5.31
N ASP A 187 19.84 7.34 -6.65
CA ASP A 187 19.29 8.32 -7.59
C ASP A 187 17.81 8.58 -7.33
N ASP A 188 17.05 7.51 -7.04
CA ASP A 188 15.63 7.59 -6.72
C ASP A 188 15.36 8.37 -5.44
N ASP A 189 16.17 8.16 -4.40
CA ASP A 189 16.04 8.89 -3.13
C ASP A 189 16.35 10.36 -3.33
N PHE A 190 17.41 10.68 -4.09
CA PHE A 190 17.76 12.04 -4.44
C PHE A 190 16.63 12.74 -5.20
N LEU A 191 16.08 12.09 -6.24
CA LEU A 191 14.97 12.64 -7.02
C LEU A 191 13.68 12.82 -6.19
N LYS A 192 13.38 11.89 -5.27
CA LYS A 192 12.25 12.02 -4.34
C LYS A 192 12.40 13.23 -3.43
N ILE A 193 13.62 13.46 -2.89
CA ILE A 193 13.92 14.62 -2.05
C ILE A 193 13.74 15.91 -2.83
N VAL A 194 14.27 15.99 -4.05
CA VAL A 194 14.15 17.17 -4.92
C VAL A 194 12.67 17.43 -5.26
N LYS A 195 11.93 16.43 -5.73
CA LYS A 195 10.51 16.56 -6.07
C LYS A 195 9.66 17.00 -4.86
N TYR A 196 9.92 16.41 -3.69
CA TYR A 196 9.26 16.83 -2.45
C TYR A 196 9.53 18.29 -2.11
N SER A 197 10.80 18.71 -2.23
CA SER A 197 11.22 20.07 -1.89
C SER A 197 10.60 21.12 -2.81
N ILE A 198 10.43 20.79 -4.09
CA ILE A 198 9.72 21.64 -5.06
C ILE A 198 8.22 21.67 -4.72
N LYS A 199 7.58 20.51 -4.50
CA LYS A 199 6.16 20.40 -4.16
C LYS A 199 5.77 21.16 -2.89
N LYS A 200 6.71 21.30 -1.94
CA LYS A 200 6.49 21.99 -0.66
C LYS A 200 7.02 23.45 -0.64
N ASP A 201 7.35 24.01 -1.79
CA ASP A 201 7.91 25.36 -1.93
C ASP A 201 9.18 25.61 -1.09
N ILE A 202 9.89 24.54 -0.71
CA ILE A 202 11.18 24.63 -0.01
C ILE A 202 12.26 25.09 -1.00
N ILE A 203 12.18 24.62 -2.25
CA ILE A 203 13.00 25.09 -3.37
C ILE A 203 12.06 25.76 -4.35
N LYS A 204 12.34 27.02 -4.63
CA LYS A 204 11.66 27.75 -5.70
C LYS A 204 12.48 27.63 -6.98
N ILE A 205 11.93 26.95 -7.97
CA ILE A 205 12.46 27.03 -9.32
C ILE A 205 11.96 28.35 -9.92
N PRO A 206 12.83 29.25 -10.37
CA PRO A 206 12.38 30.43 -11.09
C PRO A 206 11.53 29.97 -12.28
N ASN A 207 10.32 30.55 -12.43
CA ASN A 207 9.50 30.33 -13.61
C ASN A 207 10.31 30.71 -14.83
N ASN A 208 10.99 29.77 -15.45
CA ASN A 208 11.34 29.80 -16.86
C ASN A 208 11.93 28.46 -17.35
N THR A 209 11.20 27.79 -18.22
CA THR A 209 11.69 27.29 -19.51
C THR A 209 12.47 25.99 -19.59
N LEU A 210 12.42 25.04 -18.66
CA LEU A 210 13.10 23.76 -18.93
C LEU A 210 12.20 22.52 -19.05
N PHE A 211 10.87 22.64 -18.92
CA PHE A 211 9.97 21.48 -18.97
C PHE A 211 8.75 21.63 -19.91
N GLU A 212 8.76 22.58 -20.84
CA GLU A 212 7.67 22.72 -21.82
C GLU A 212 7.91 21.97 -23.14
N ASN A 213 9.00 21.21 -23.29
CA ASN A 213 9.23 20.42 -24.50
C ASN A 213 9.94 19.10 -24.14
N THR A 214 9.18 18.09 -23.72
CA THR A 214 9.39 16.68 -24.08
C THR A 214 8.10 15.90 -23.83
#